data_09d2f60c67851b184dbb4e87447cf39a
#
_entry.id   09d2f60c67851b184dbb4e87447cf39a
#
_cell.length_a   1.000
_cell.length_b   1.000
_cell.length_c   1.000
_cell.angle_alpha   90.00
_cell.angle_beta   90.00
_cell.angle_gamma   90.00
#
_symmetry.space_group_name_H-M   'P 1'
#
loop_
_entity.id
_entity.type
_entity.pdbx_description
1 polymer ?
#
loop_
_entity_poly.entity_id
_entity_poly.type
_entity_poly.pdbx_seq_one_letter_code
_entity_poly.pdbx_strand_id
1 'polypeptide(L)'
;RRSSAFGAASVTDVFIDREGFVYTTTSSAKSEQIKKYNVGGDNLFDGKNFRVDDRLALSGSYSGITVDHAGNIYAIDSGAGRIYQFDRDGNPMLSFGRKLTDSGLRVGMFGDPVSIKMNEDGYLFVTDRLFNGVQVFRPTAFMKMIQKADDLFNAGQYAEAKQAGEEILKRNAFYYKAHYIIGKALYREEQWKAAMERFKRVRDTASYSEAFWEWRVEWVRTYFGVVAAAFVVIFFSFAAVVQYQRRRRNG
;
A
#
# COMPACT_ATOMS: atom_id res chain seq x y z
N ARG A 1 11.39 6.27 -35.78
CA ARG A 1 11.83 6.58 -34.41
C ARG A 1 10.73 7.46 -33.79
N ARG A 2 9.91 6.89 -32.90
CA ARG A 2 9.01 7.68 -32.06
C ARG A 2 9.83 8.17 -30.86
N SER A 3 10.08 9.47 -30.79
CA SER A 3 10.53 10.11 -29.55
C SER A 3 9.29 10.32 -28.68
N SER A 4 9.11 9.53 -27.65
CA SER A 4 8.10 9.80 -26.63
C SER A 4 8.63 10.89 -25.70
N ALA A 5 8.02 12.07 -25.72
CA ALA A 5 8.29 13.11 -24.75
C ALA A 5 7.51 12.81 -23.49
N PHE A 6 8.18 12.50 -22.40
CA PHE A 6 7.56 12.37 -21.07
C PHE A 6 7.28 13.77 -20.53
N GLY A 7 6.06 14.28 -20.78
CA GLY A 7 5.66 15.61 -20.33
C GLY A 7 5.27 15.60 -18.85
N ALA A 8 6.12 16.15 -17.99
CA ALA A 8 5.73 16.60 -16.66
C ALA A 8 6.31 17.98 -16.42
N ALA A 9 5.54 18.85 -15.79
CA ALA A 9 6.09 20.12 -15.30
C ALA A 9 7.14 19.78 -14.21
N SER A 10 8.38 20.24 -14.41
CA SER A 10 9.49 20.17 -13.44
C SER A 10 9.88 18.75 -12.95
N VAL A 11 10.30 17.87 -13.87
CA VAL A 11 11.00 16.62 -13.52
C VAL A 11 12.28 16.98 -12.76
N THR A 12 12.48 16.36 -11.61
CA THR A 12 13.63 16.62 -10.72
C THR A 12 14.69 15.53 -10.81
N ASP A 13 14.28 14.27 -11.02
CA ASP A 13 15.21 13.15 -11.19
C ASP A 13 14.57 12.04 -12.05
N VAL A 14 15.42 11.19 -12.62
CA VAL A 14 15.02 10.03 -13.41
C VAL A 14 15.85 8.80 -13.00
N PHE A 15 15.19 7.65 -12.94
CA PHE A 15 15.82 6.36 -12.72
C PHE A 15 15.27 5.33 -13.71
N ILE A 16 16.13 4.45 -14.20
CA ILE A 16 15.73 3.34 -15.08
C ILE A 16 16.15 2.05 -14.39
N ASP A 17 15.19 1.16 -14.17
CA ASP A 17 15.46 -0.14 -13.57
C ASP A 17 15.95 -1.18 -14.59
N ARG A 18 16.28 -2.38 -14.10
CA ARG A 18 16.79 -3.47 -14.96
C ARG A 18 15.75 -4.05 -15.92
N GLU A 19 14.47 -3.86 -15.60
CA GLU A 19 13.34 -4.29 -16.44
C GLU A 19 13.00 -3.26 -17.52
N GLY A 20 13.63 -2.08 -17.49
CA GLY A 20 13.44 -0.99 -18.43
C GLY A 20 12.31 -0.05 -18.07
N PHE A 21 11.72 -0.13 -16.85
CA PHE A 21 10.79 0.89 -16.39
C PHE A 21 11.52 2.18 -16.08
N VAL A 22 10.92 3.28 -16.50
CA VAL A 22 11.45 4.63 -16.25
C VAL A 22 10.65 5.28 -15.13
N TYR A 23 11.34 5.65 -14.06
CA TYR A 23 10.77 6.36 -12.92
C TYR A 23 11.18 7.81 -12.96
N THR A 24 10.25 8.72 -12.70
CA THR A 24 10.53 10.15 -12.60
C THR A 24 9.93 10.71 -11.33
N THR A 25 10.62 11.71 -10.75
CA THR A 25 10.12 12.52 -9.65
C THR A 25 9.84 13.94 -10.12
N THR A 26 8.92 14.62 -9.42
CA THR A 26 8.61 16.02 -9.68
C THR A 26 8.62 16.83 -8.39
N SER A 27 8.92 18.12 -8.49
CA SER A 27 8.79 19.06 -7.38
C SER A 27 7.35 19.49 -7.11
N SER A 28 6.38 18.99 -7.86
CA SER A 28 4.96 19.30 -7.67
C SER A 28 4.38 18.57 -6.46
N ALA A 29 3.99 19.33 -5.44
CA ALA A 29 3.33 18.77 -4.27
C ALA A 29 1.84 18.39 -4.49
N LYS A 30 1.27 18.74 -5.63
CA LYS A 30 -0.19 18.62 -5.86
C LYS A 30 -0.62 17.27 -6.43
N SER A 31 0.11 16.75 -7.40
CA SER A 31 -0.23 15.50 -8.08
C SER A 31 0.98 14.92 -8.80
N GLU A 32 0.94 13.62 -9.08
CA GLU A 32 1.92 12.93 -9.93
C GLU A 32 3.37 13.08 -9.46
N GLN A 33 3.59 13.05 -8.15
CA GLN A 33 4.90 13.26 -7.54
C GLN A 33 5.94 12.24 -8.01
N ILE A 34 5.51 10.99 -8.22
CA ILE A 34 6.31 9.91 -8.79
C ILE A 34 5.52 9.31 -9.94
N LYS A 35 6.17 9.09 -11.08
CA LYS A 35 5.61 8.36 -12.21
C LYS A 35 6.47 7.15 -12.53
N LYS A 36 5.83 6.07 -12.99
CA LYS A 36 6.48 4.86 -13.48
C LYS A 36 5.98 4.60 -14.89
N TYR A 37 6.88 4.62 -15.86
CA TYR A 37 6.55 4.38 -17.26
C TYR A 37 7.03 3.02 -17.69
N ASN A 38 6.20 2.31 -18.46
CA ASN A 38 6.61 1.11 -19.17
C ASN A 38 7.39 1.49 -20.45
N VAL A 39 7.91 0.46 -21.17
CA VAL A 39 8.64 0.64 -22.43
C VAL A 39 7.76 1.29 -23.52
N GLY A 40 6.44 1.17 -23.43
CA GLY A 40 5.48 1.80 -24.33
C GLY A 40 5.26 3.29 -24.05
N GLY A 41 5.69 3.78 -22.88
CA GLY A 41 5.48 5.16 -22.44
C GLY A 41 4.21 5.38 -21.61
N ASP A 42 3.49 4.31 -21.24
CA ASP A 42 2.30 4.42 -20.39
C ASP A 42 2.70 4.65 -18.93
N ASN A 43 2.06 5.59 -18.26
CA ASN A 43 2.26 5.83 -16.83
C ASN A 43 1.47 4.81 -16.01
N LEU A 44 2.16 3.89 -15.37
CA LEU A 44 1.56 2.84 -14.53
C LEU A 44 1.07 3.37 -13.17
N PHE A 45 1.46 4.58 -12.78
CA PHE A 45 1.05 5.26 -11.56
C PHE A 45 0.05 6.39 -11.80
N ASP A 46 -0.64 6.36 -12.95
CA ASP A 46 -1.65 7.36 -13.26
C ASP A 46 -2.72 7.48 -12.16
N GLY A 47 -3.01 8.70 -11.75
CA GLY A 47 -3.95 8.98 -10.65
C GLY A 47 -3.46 8.62 -9.24
N LYS A 48 -2.25 8.06 -9.08
CA LYS A 48 -1.71 7.67 -7.78
C LYS A 48 -1.17 8.87 -7.01
N ASN A 49 -1.47 8.90 -5.71
CA ASN A 49 -0.98 9.94 -4.80
C ASN A 49 0.11 9.35 -3.88
N PHE A 50 1.30 9.95 -3.91
CA PHE A 50 2.47 9.55 -3.11
C PHE A 50 2.64 10.37 -1.82
N ARG A 51 1.62 11.07 -1.37
CA ARG A 51 1.61 11.72 -0.06
C ARG A 51 1.45 10.69 1.05
N VAL A 52 2.36 10.70 2.01
CA VAL A 52 2.43 9.67 3.07
C VAL A 52 1.85 10.16 4.37
N ASP A 53 1.32 11.18 4.65
CA ASP A 53 0.59 11.56 5.88
C ASP A 53 0.23 13.05 5.89
N ASP A 54 -1.05 13.33 5.92
CA ASP A 54 -1.54 14.70 6.02
C ASP A 54 -1.18 15.39 7.36
N ARG A 55 -0.88 14.60 8.41
CA ARG A 55 -0.54 15.14 9.73
C ARG A 55 0.86 15.72 9.83
N LEU A 56 1.78 15.28 8.97
CA LEU A 56 3.16 15.74 8.97
C LEU A 56 3.40 16.91 8.00
N ALA A 57 2.36 17.44 7.39
CA ALA A 57 2.39 18.57 6.45
C ALA A 57 3.48 18.41 5.37
N LEU A 58 3.63 17.22 4.83
CA LEU A 58 4.69 16.92 3.90
C LEU A 58 4.39 17.54 2.56
N SER A 59 5.41 18.13 1.97
CA SER A 59 5.32 18.79 0.67
C SER A 59 4.98 17.79 -0.46
N GLY A 60 5.39 16.53 -0.32
CA GLY A 60 5.35 15.56 -1.40
C GLY A 60 6.16 15.98 -2.62
N SER A 61 7.15 16.85 -2.41
CA SER A 61 8.05 17.35 -3.44
C SER A 61 9.30 16.50 -3.46
N TYR A 62 9.35 15.55 -4.38
CA TYR A 62 10.48 14.64 -4.46
C TYR A 62 11.58 15.18 -5.36
N SER A 63 12.82 15.18 -4.85
CA SER A 63 14.00 15.70 -5.53
C SER A 63 14.95 14.65 -6.07
N GLY A 64 14.80 13.39 -5.63
CA GLY A 64 15.66 12.29 -6.07
C GLY A 64 14.97 10.95 -5.92
N ILE A 65 15.35 9.99 -6.77
CA ILE A 65 14.76 8.65 -6.81
C ILE A 65 15.79 7.55 -7.08
N THR A 66 15.61 6.40 -6.47
CA THR A 66 16.27 5.14 -6.83
C THR A 66 15.34 3.98 -6.56
N VAL A 67 15.59 2.85 -7.22
CA VAL A 67 14.76 1.64 -7.09
C VAL A 67 15.68 0.46 -6.79
N ASP A 68 15.29 -0.43 -5.88
CA ASP A 68 16.02 -1.65 -5.57
C ASP A 68 15.66 -2.80 -6.53
N HIS A 69 16.32 -3.95 -6.35
CA HIS A 69 16.11 -5.13 -7.20
C HIS A 69 14.71 -5.75 -7.09
N ALA A 70 14.02 -5.52 -5.97
CA ALA A 70 12.64 -5.97 -5.77
C ALA A 70 11.60 -5.00 -6.37
N GLY A 71 12.06 -3.87 -6.91
CA GLY A 71 11.20 -2.81 -7.45
C GLY A 71 10.73 -1.81 -6.40
N ASN A 72 11.24 -1.86 -5.15
CA ASN A 72 10.88 -0.89 -4.13
C ASN A 72 11.53 0.47 -4.45
N ILE A 73 10.74 1.51 -4.31
CA ILE A 73 11.09 2.87 -4.70
C ILE A 73 11.55 3.64 -3.46
N TYR A 74 12.66 4.34 -3.57
CA TYR A 74 13.19 5.25 -2.54
C TYR A 74 13.22 6.65 -3.12
N ALA A 75 12.49 7.57 -2.50
CA ALA A 75 12.38 8.95 -2.95
C ALA A 75 12.73 9.94 -1.83
N ILE A 76 13.50 10.98 -2.18
CA ILE A 76 13.89 12.06 -1.27
C ILE A 76 12.84 13.17 -1.33
N ASP A 77 12.30 13.58 -0.19
CA ASP A 77 11.69 14.88 0.01
C ASP A 77 12.71 15.82 0.66
N SER A 78 13.34 16.68 -0.14
CA SER A 78 14.37 17.61 0.33
C SER A 78 13.78 18.69 1.23
N GLY A 79 12.51 19.04 1.05
CA GLY A 79 11.82 20.00 1.90
C GLY A 79 11.62 19.47 3.33
N ALA A 80 11.19 18.24 3.46
CA ALA A 80 11.01 17.55 4.74
C ALA A 80 12.32 16.96 5.30
N GLY A 81 13.39 16.87 4.50
CA GLY A 81 14.61 16.15 4.85
C GLY A 81 14.34 14.68 5.12
N ARG A 82 13.46 14.05 4.35
CA ARG A 82 13.03 12.65 4.54
C ARG A 82 13.23 11.81 3.30
N ILE A 83 13.45 10.54 3.53
CA ILE A 83 13.44 9.50 2.51
C ILE A 83 12.21 8.65 2.73
N TYR A 84 11.43 8.49 1.67
CA TYR A 84 10.25 7.64 1.63
C TYR A 84 10.55 6.39 0.86
N GLN A 85 10.11 5.26 1.38
CA GLN A 85 10.13 4.00 0.67
C GLN A 85 8.70 3.57 0.33
N PHE A 86 8.53 3.19 -0.93
CA PHE A 86 7.29 2.60 -1.45
C PHE A 86 7.59 1.21 -2.00
N ASP A 87 6.58 0.35 -2.03
CA ASP A 87 6.69 -0.92 -2.74
C ASP A 87 6.66 -0.72 -4.26
N ARG A 88 6.81 -1.82 -5.00
CA ARG A 88 6.79 -1.83 -6.48
C ARG A 88 5.52 -1.25 -7.11
N ASP A 89 4.42 -1.27 -6.35
CA ASP A 89 3.11 -0.74 -6.74
C ASP A 89 2.90 0.70 -6.25
N GLY A 90 3.91 1.30 -5.59
CA GLY A 90 3.88 2.66 -5.07
C GLY A 90 3.07 2.82 -3.78
N ASN A 91 2.86 1.75 -3.00
CA ASN A 91 2.25 1.88 -1.68
C ASN A 91 3.33 2.20 -0.66
N PRO A 92 3.07 3.09 0.33
CA PRO A 92 4.07 3.49 1.30
C PRO A 92 4.47 2.31 2.20
N MET A 93 5.75 2.11 2.42
CA MET A 93 6.30 1.10 3.31
C MET A 93 6.83 1.72 4.59
N LEU A 94 7.75 2.67 4.49
CA LEU A 94 8.30 3.39 5.61
C LEU A 94 8.87 4.76 5.18
N SER A 95 9.20 5.58 6.17
CA SER A 95 10.00 6.78 5.96
C SER A 95 11.04 6.93 7.06
N PHE A 96 12.16 7.54 6.74
CA PHE A 96 13.22 7.84 7.69
C PHE A 96 13.92 9.15 7.34
N GLY A 97 14.73 9.64 8.28
CA GLY A 97 15.36 10.95 8.17
C GLY A 97 14.46 12.07 8.65
N ARG A 98 15.07 13.22 8.87
CA ARG A 98 14.37 14.48 9.19
C ARG A 98 15.22 15.68 8.83
N LYS A 99 14.57 16.79 8.58
CA LYS A 99 15.24 18.06 8.33
C LYS A 99 16.10 18.47 9.52
N LEU A 100 17.35 18.84 9.26
CA LEU A 100 18.21 19.45 10.25
C LEU A 100 17.92 20.94 10.30
N THR A 101 17.75 21.47 11.51
CA THR A 101 17.44 22.87 11.76
C THR A 101 18.56 23.61 12.48
N ASP A 102 19.58 22.87 12.94
CA ASP A 102 20.74 23.38 13.65
C ASP A 102 22.06 23.00 12.95
N SER A 103 23.18 23.58 13.38
CA SER A 103 24.51 23.26 12.86
C SER A 103 25.06 22.00 13.51
N GLY A 104 25.24 20.96 12.73
CA GLY A 104 25.89 19.72 13.18
C GLY A 104 25.42 18.51 12.41
N LEU A 105 26.33 17.88 11.65
CA LEU A 105 26.02 16.65 10.91
C LEU A 105 25.63 15.54 11.87
N ARG A 106 24.43 15.00 11.70
CA ARG A 106 23.93 13.83 12.46
C ARG A 106 23.41 12.81 11.47
N VAL A 107 23.76 11.55 11.70
CA VAL A 107 23.27 10.46 10.86
C VAL A 107 21.75 10.40 10.87
N GLY A 108 21.15 10.34 9.68
CA GLY A 108 19.69 10.35 9.51
C GLY A 108 19.05 11.74 9.60
N MET A 109 19.86 12.81 9.70
CA MET A 109 19.40 14.19 9.56
C MET A 109 19.97 14.81 8.30
N PHE A 110 19.17 15.56 7.56
CA PHE A 110 19.51 16.13 6.28
C PHE A 110 19.30 17.62 6.27
N GLY A 111 20.31 18.35 5.78
CA GLY A 111 20.21 19.79 5.56
C GLY A 111 19.57 20.11 4.20
N ASP A 112 20.10 19.52 3.15
CA ASP A 112 19.62 19.66 1.77
C ASP A 112 19.97 18.41 0.97
N PRO A 113 19.23 17.31 1.16
CA PRO A 113 19.48 16.07 0.44
C PRO A 113 19.01 16.19 -1.01
N VAL A 114 19.92 15.98 -1.96
CA VAL A 114 19.71 16.28 -3.38
C VAL A 114 19.79 15.06 -4.29
N SER A 115 20.44 13.98 -3.87
CA SER A 115 20.58 12.77 -4.68
C SER A 115 20.55 11.52 -3.81
N ILE A 116 19.99 10.45 -4.36
CA ILE A 116 19.88 9.16 -3.72
C ILE A 116 20.21 8.07 -4.73
N LYS A 117 21.09 7.14 -4.36
CA LYS A 117 21.42 5.97 -5.18
C LYS A 117 21.59 4.75 -4.31
N MET A 118 21.21 3.61 -4.82
CA MET A 118 21.42 2.33 -4.18
C MET A 118 22.44 1.51 -4.97
N ASN A 119 23.36 0.85 -4.26
CA ASN A 119 24.26 -0.11 -4.89
C ASN A 119 23.66 -1.53 -4.91
N GLU A 120 24.38 -2.46 -5.52
CA GLU A 120 23.94 -3.86 -5.66
C GLU A 120 23.83 -4.60 -4.31
N ASP A 121 24.59 -4.19 -3.29
CA ASP A 121 24.52 -4.76 -1.94
C ASP A 121 23.37 -4.20 -1.09
N GLY A 122 22.55 -3.28 -1.65
CA GLY A 122 21.42 -2.65 -0.96
C GLY A 122 21.82 -1.50 -0.02
N TYR A 123 23.04 -0.98 -0.14
CA TYR A 123 23.42 0.25 0.57
C TYR A 123 22.87 1.46 -0.15
N LEU A 124 22.26 2.36 0.61
CA LEU A 124 21.65 3.57 0.12
C LEU A 124 22.57 4.76 0.40
N PHE A 125 22.98 5.45 -0.65
CA PHE A 125 23.85 6.62 -0.60
C PHE A 125 23.00 7.86 -0.82
N VAL A 126 23.07 8.81 0.12
CA VAL A 126 22.33 10.07 0.06
C VAL A 126 23.32 11.23 0.12
N THR A 127 23.35 12.03 -0.94
CA THR A 127 24.18 13.24 -1.00
C THR A 127 23.44 14.41 -0.39
N ASP A 128 24.09 15.08 0.54
CA ASP A 128 23.57 16.29 1.17
C ASP A 128 24.44 17.50 0.77
N ARG A 129 23.83 18.43 0.05
CA ARG A 129 24.52 19.60 -0.47
C ARG A 129 24.93 20.57 0.63
N LEU A 130 24.07 20.76 1.65
CA LEU A 130 24.37 21.69 2.74
C LEU A 130 25.58 21.24 3.56
N PHE A 131 25.73 19.93 3.76
CA PHE A 131 26.85 19.37 4.51
C PHE A 131 28.03 18.96 3.63
N ASN A 132 27.93 19.15 2.32
CA ASN A 132 28.94 18.74 1.35
C ASN A 132 29.45 17.31 1.58
N GLY A 133 28.50 16.39 1.81
CA GLY A 133 28.81 15.02 2.23
C GLY A 133 27.81 13.98 1.72
N VAL A 134 28.18 12.72 1.94
CA VAL A 134 27.34 11.56 1.62
C VAL A 134 27.06 10.79 2.89
N GLN A 135 25.79 10.53 3.16
CA GLN A 135 25.38 9.59 4.21
C GLN A 135 25.07 8.23 3.58
N VAL A 136 25.53 7.16 4.24
CA VAL A 136 25.34 5.80 3.77
C VAL A 136 24.44 5.03 4.75
N PHE A 137 23.38 4.43 4.24
CA PHE A 137 22.42 3.66 5.02
C PHE A 137 22.40 2.19 4.56
N ARG A 138 22.20 1.29 5.49
CA ARG A 138 21.96 -0.13 5.23
C ARG A 138 20.61 -0.56 5.82
N PRO A 139 19.92 -1.55 5.23
CA PRO A 139 18.68 -2.05 5.77
C PRO A 139 18.86 -2.56 7.20
N THR A 140 17.99 -2.13 8.11
CA THR A 140 17.91 -2.68 9.47
C THR A 140 17.35 -4.10 9.45
N ALA A 141 17.50 -4.85 10.55
CA ALA A 141 16.88 -6.17 10.68
C ALA A 141 15.35 -6.10 10.51
N PHE A 142 14.71 -5.03 11.01
CA PHE A 142 13.28 -4.81 10.84
C PHE A 142 12.90 -4.58 9.37
N MET A 143 13.69 -3.78 8.65
CA MET A 143 13.50 -3.55 7.22
C MET A 143 13.62 -4.84 6.40
N LYS A 144 14.62 -5.69 6.71
CA LYS A 144 14.78 -6.99 6.04
C LYS A 144 13.58 -7.92 6.29
N MET A 145 12.95 -7.85 7.47
CA MET A 145 11.71 -8.61 7.74
C MET A 145 10.57 -8.12 6.87
N ILE A 146 10.43 -6.81 6.69
CA ILE A 146 9.41 -6.21 5.82
C ILE A 146 9.61 -6.63 4.37
N GLN A 147 10.85 -6.49 3.86
CA GLN A 147 11.20 -6.90 2.50
C GLN A 147 10.91 -8.38 2.27
N LYS A 148 11.33 -9.26 3.20
CA LYS A 148 11.05 -10.69 3.11
C LYS A 148 9.55 -10.99 3.05
N ALA A 149 8.73 -10.33 3.87
CA ALA A 149 7.28 -10.54 3.85
C ALA A 149 6.65 -10.09 2.53
N ASP A 150 7.14 -8.99 1.96
CA ASP A 150 6.68 -8.48 0.67
C ASP A 150 7.12 -9.39 -0.49
N ASP A 151 8.36 -9.86 -0.49
CA ASP A 151 8.88 -10.81 -1.48
C ASP A 151 8.07 -12.12 -1.49
N LEU A 152 7.81 -12.69 -0.31
CA LEU A 152 6.97 -13.89 -0.17
C LEU A 152 5.55 -13.65 -0.69
N PHE A 153 4.97 -12.50 -0.39
CA PHE A 153 3.65 -12.12 -0.86
C PHE A 153 3.60 -12.00 -2.38
N ASN A 154 4.59 -11.31 -2.97
CA ASN A 154 4.69 -11.13 -4.43
C ASN A 154 5.00 -12.43 -5.16
N ALA A 155 5.69 -13.38 -4.52
CA ALA A 155 5.91 -14.73 -5.01
C ALA A 155 4.68 -15.65 -4.89
N GLY A 156 3.56 -15.16 -4.31
CA GLY A 156 2.35 -15.94 -4.10
C GLY A 156 2.42 -16.93 -2.93
N GLN A 157 3.48 -16.87 -2.10
CA GLN A 157 3.68 -17.70 -0.91
C GLN A 157 2.92 -17.11 0.27
N TYR A 158 1.57 -17.14 0.18
CA TYR A 158 0.71 -16.40 1.11
C TYR A 158 0.77 -16.91 2.55
N ALA A 159 0.96 -18.21 2.76
CA ALA A 159 1.07 -18.77 4.11
C ALA A 159 2.33 -18.29 4.84
N GLU A 160 3.48 -18.32 4.16
CA GLU A 160 4.75 -17.83 4.67
C GLU A 160 4.75 -16.31 4.82
N ALA A 161 4.15 -15.59 3.86
CA ALA A 161 3.98 -14.14 3.93
C ALA A 161 3.13 -13.72 5.15
N LYS A 162 2.07 -14.47 5.46
CA LYS A 162 1.23 -14.28 6.66
C LYS A 162 2.05 -14.42 7.93
N GLN A 163 2.84 -15.50 8.06
CA GLN A 163 3.71 -15.71 9.22
C GLN A 163 4.74 -14.58 9.37
N ALA A 164 5.39 -14.19 8.26
CA ALA A 164 6.31 -13.06 8.27
C ALA A 164 5.61 -11.74 8.66
N GLY A 165 4.39 -11.51 8.21
CA GLY A 165 3.56 -10.39 8.60
C GLY A 165 3.24 -10.38 10.10
N GLU A 166 2.93 -11.53 10.69
CA GLU A 166 2.68 -11.67 12.12
C GLU A 166 3.94 -11.35 12.96
N GLU A 167 5.13 -11.78 12.51
CA GLU A 167 6.40 -11.42 13.17
C GLU A 167 6.67 -9.90 13.12
N ILE A 168 6.33 -9.23 12.02
CA ILE A 168 6.41 -7.77 11.91
C ILE A 168 5.47 -7.11 12.94
N LEU A 169 4.23 -7.62 13.08
CA LEU A 169 3.24 -7.05 14.01
C LEU A 169 3.64 -7.24 15.49
N LYS A 170 4.44 -8.25 15.84
CA LYS A 170 5.01 -8.37 17.20
C LYS A 170 5.94 -7.20 17.54
N ARG A 171 6.60 -6.60 16.55
CA ARG A 171 7.51 -5.45 16.73
C ARG A 171 6.81 -4.10 16.54
N ASN A 172 5.87 -4.04 15.60
CA ASN A 172 5.07 -2.86 15.33
C ASN A 172 3.64 -3.28 14.99
N ALA A 173 2.77 -3.29 16.02
CA ALA A 173 1.38 -3.72 15.92
C ALA A 173 0.53 -2.89 14.95
N PHE A 174 1.00 -1.70 14.57
CA PHE A 174 0.30 -0.78 13.66
C PHE A 174 0.90 -0.75 12.25
N TYR A 175 1.86 -1.65 11.95
CA TYR A 175 2.48 -1.66 10.64
C TYR A 175 1.48 -2.08 9.57
N TYR A 176 1.05 -1.12 8.79
CA TYR A 176 -0.09 -1.23 7.88
C TYR A 176 0.12 -2.33 6.82
N LYS A 177 1.30 -2.39 6.18
CA LYS A 177 1.58 -3.38 5.12
C LYS A 177 1.49 -4.83 5.63
N ALA A 178 1.89 -5.10 6.89
CA ALA A 178 1.74 -6.43 7.48
C ALA A 178 0.27 -6.81 7.65
N HIS A 179 -0.58 -5.89 8.09
CA HIS A 179 -2.03 -6.15 8.14
C HIS A 179 -2.61 -6.41 6.75
N TYR A 180 -2.17 -5.68 5.73
CA TYR A 180 -2.59 -5.89 4.36
C TYR A 180 -2.20 -7.28 3.85
N ILE A 181 -0.92 -7.69 4.01
CA ILE A 181 -0.39 -9.01 3.62
C ILE A 181 -1.19 -10.12 4.32
N ILE A 182 -1.37 -10.03 5.64
CA ILE A 182 -2.15 -11.00 6.43
C ILE A 182 -3.60 -11.02 5.94
N GLY A 183 -4.21 -9.87 5.67
CA GLY A 183 -5.57 -9.77 5.15
C GLY A 183 -5.75 -10.48 3.81
N LYS A 184 -4.82 -10.27 2.87
CA LYS A 184 -4.84 -10.95 1.56
C LYS A 184 -4.60 -12.46 1.68
N ALA A 185 -3.73 -12.91 2.59
CA ALA A 185 -3.52 -14.33 2.87
C ALA A 185 -4.79 -14.97 3.44
N LEU A 186 -5.42 -14.36 4.44
CA LEU A 186 -6.69 -14.81 5.01
C LEU A 186 -7.82 -14.85 3.97
N TYR A 187 -7.84 -13.88 3.05
CA TYR A 187 -8.79 -13.88 1.93
C TYR A 187 -8.58 -15.10 1.03
N ARG A 188 -7.34 -15.48 0.73
CA ARG A 188 -7.03 -16.69 -0.05
C ARG A 188 -7.36 -18.00 0.70
N GLU A 189 -7.32 -17.96 2.02
CA GLU A 189 -7.73 -19.06 2.90
C GLU A 189 -9.25 -19.11 3.12
N GLU A 190 -10.04 -18.29 2.42
CA GLU A 190 -11.51 -18.16 2.55
C GLU A 190 -11.96 -17.74 3.97
N GLN A 191 -11.05 -17.16 4.75
CA GLN A 191 -11.34 -16.65 6.08
C GLN A 191 -11.85 -15.19 5.99
N TRP A 192 -12.99 -15.01 5.32
CA TRP A 192 -13.52 -13.70 4.91
C TRP A 192 -13.65 -12.69 6.06
N LYS A 193 -14.21 -13.13 7.19
CA LYS A 193 -14.39 -12.24 8.35
C LYS A 193 -13.05 -11.76 8.92
N ALA A 194 -12.09 -12.68 9.06
CA ALA A 194 -10.76 -12.35 9.56
C ALA A 194 -10.02 -11.41 8.59
N ALA A 195 -10.16 -11.65 7.28
CA ALA A 195 -9.63 -10.77 6.23
C ALA A 195 -10.21 -9.35 6.33
N MET A 196 -11.55 -9.24 6.46
CA MET A 196 -12.25 -7.95 6.64
C MET A 196 -11.71 -7.15 7.82
N GLU A 197 -11.48 -7.80 8.98
CA GLU A 197 -10.93 -7.13 10.16
C GLU A 197 -9.52 -6.57 9.90
N ARG A 198 -8.70 -7.27 9.11
CA ARG A 198 -7.37 -6.78 8.71
C ARG A 198 -7.46 -5.59 7.76
N PHE A 199 -8.30 -5.66 6.73
CA PHE A 199 -8.48 -4.57 5.76
C PHE A 199 -9.08 -3.31 6.41
N LYS A 200 -10.00 -3.47 7.36
CA LYS A 200 -10.56 -2.37 8.14
C LYS A 200 -9.47 -1.59 8.91
N ARG A 201 -8.48 -2.29 9.50
CA ARG A 201 -7.37 -1.65 10.22
C ARG A 201 -6.51 -0.76 9.33
N VAL A 202 -6.36 -1.14 8.07
CA VAL A 202 -5.56 -0.39 7.08
C VAL A 202 -6.41 0.53 6.20
N ARG A 203 -7.72 0.62 6.46
CA ARG A 203 -8.67 1.41 5.68
C ARG A 203 -8.67 1.06 4.18
N ASP A 204 -8.34 -0.18 3.84
CA ASP A 204 -8.46 -0.70 2.48
C ASP A 204 -9.92 -1.08 2.21
N THR A 205 -10.68 -0.11 1.72
CA THR A 205 -12.12 -0.27 1.45
C THR A 205 -12.38 -1.21 0.28
N ALA A 206 -11.49 -1.27 -0.70
CA ALA A 206 -11.63 -2.14 -1.86
C ALA A 206 -11.53 -3.61 -1.46
N SER A 207 -10.42 -4.01 -0.82
CA SER A 207 -10.24 -5.39 -0.35
C SER A 207 -11.24 -5.79 0.74
N TYR A 208 -11.66 -4.84 1.59
CA TYR A 208 -12.75 -5.08 2.54
C TYR A 208 -14.05 -5.42 1.83
N SER A 209 -14.42 -4.66 0.79
CA SER A 209 -15.66 -4.87 0.03
C SER A 209 -15.64 -6.20 -0.72
N GLU A 210 -14.49 -6.61 -1.28
CA GLU A 210 -14.31 -7.92 -1.90
C GLU A 210 -14.57 -9.04 -0.87
N ALA A 211 -13.90 -8.99 0.27
CA ALA A 211 -14.06 -10.00 1.33
C ALA A 211 -15.47 -10.02 1.91
N PHE A 212 -16.13 -8.86 2.04
CA PHE A 212 -17.53 -8.75 2.47
C PHE A 212 -18.49 -9.38 1.47
N TRP A 213 -18.23 -9.20 0.17
CA TRP A 213 -19.05 -9.82 -0.88
C TRP A 213 -18.98 -11.34 -0.81
N GLU A 214 -17.77 -11.92 -0.73
CA GLU A 214 -17.57 -13.37 -0.62
C GLU A 214 -18.22 -13.95 0.64
N TRP A 215 -18.01 -13.30 1.80
CA TRP A 215 -18.69 -13.69 3.03
C TRP A 215 -20.21 -13.68 2.90
N ARG A 216 -20.78 -12.68 2.23
CA ARG A 216 -22.22 -12.55 2.04
C ARG A 216 -22.76 -13.66 1.12
N VAL A 217 -22.03 -13.98 0.05
CA VAL A 217 -22.39 -15.07 -0.86
C VAL A 217 -22.37 -16.41 -0.13
N GLU A 218 -21.32 -16.67 0.64
CA GLU A 218 -21.22 -17.88 1.46
C GLU A 218 -22.36 -17.98 2.48
N TRP A 219 -22.66 -16.88 3.17
CA TRP A 219 -23.77 -16.83 4.13
C TRP A 219 -25.11 -17.13 3.46
N VAL A 220 -25.40 -16.50 2.33
CA VAL A 220 -26.63 -16.78 1.58
C VAL A 220 -26.68 -18.23 1.13
N ARG A 221 -25.60 -18.78 0.59
CA ARG A 221 -25.54 -20.17 0.16
C ARG A 221 -25.82 -21.14 1.32
N THR A 222 -25.26 -20.88 2.49
CA THR A 222 -25.40 -21.73 3.68
C THR A 222 -26.79 -21.67 4.25
N TYR A 223 -27.41 -20.49 4.32
CA TYR A 223 -28.68 -20.29 5.03
C TYR A 223 -29.88 -20.14 4.12
N PHE A 224 -29.72 -20.18 2.80
CA PHE A 224 -30.82 -19.96 1.84
C PHE A 224 -31.99 -20.90 2.07
N GLY A 225 -31.72 -22.19 2.24
CA GLY A 225 -32.77 -23.20 2.47
C GLY A 225 -33.59 -22.95 3.74
N VAL A 226 -32.91 -22.56 4.83
CA VAL A 226 -33.57 -22.27 6.11
C VAL A 226 -34.42 -21.01 6.01
N VAL A 227 -33.85 -19.94 5.39
CA VAL A 227 -34.56 -18.66 5.21
C VAL A 227 -35.77 -18.86 4.29
N ALA A 228 -35.62 -19.59 3.18
CA ALA A 228 -36.70 -19.89 2.26
C ALA A 228 -37.81 -20.71 2.95
N ALA A 229 -37.46 -21.73 3.72
CA ALA A 229 -38.41 -22.50 4.49
C ALA A 229 -39.19 -21.66 5.52
N ALA A 230 -38.48 -20.74 6.22
CA ALA A 230 -39.11 -19.81 7.15
C ALA A 230 -40.14 -18.89 6.45
N PHE A 231 -39.77 -18.36 5.29
CA PHE A 231 -40.71 -17.54 4.48
C PHE A 231 -41.95 -18.32 4.06
N VAL A 232 -41.80 -19.58 3.63
CA VAL A 232 -42.92 -20.44 3.26
C VAL A 232 -43.84 -20.66 4.45
N VAL A 233 -43.29 -20.97 5.62
CA VAL A 233 -44.11 -21.19 6.85
C VAL A 233 -44.85 -19.92 7.24
N ILE A 234 -44.19 -18.74 7.20
CA ILE A 234 -44.81 -17.47 7.53
C ILE A 234 -45.93 -17.15 6.53
N PHE A 235 -45.73 -17.40 5.23
CA PHE A 235 -46.73 -17.16 4.20
C PHE A 235 -47.97 -18.00 4.40
N PHE A 236 -47.81 -19.31 4.63
CA PHE A 236 -48.97 -20.22 4.88
C PHE A 236 -49.69 -19.92 6.20
N SER A 237 -48.94 -19.56 7.24
CA SER A 237 -49.53 -19.16 8.53
C SER A 237 -50.37 -17.88 8.35
N PHE A 238 -49.85 -16.89 7.63
CA PHE A 238 -50.57 -15.65 7.32
C PHE A 238 -51.84 -15.94 6.49
N ALA A 239 -51.71 -16.76 5.45
CA ALA A 239 -52.87 -17.15 4.62
C ALA A 239 -53.96 -17.87 5.44
N ALA A 240 -53.58 -18.77 6.37
CA ALA A 240 -54.50 -19.46 7.27
C ALA A 240 -55.23 -18.47 8.20
N VAL A 241 -54.51 -17.51 8.78
CA VAL A 241 -55.12 -16.47 9.64
C VAL A 241 -56.12 -15.63 8.86
N VAL A 242 -55.77 -15.17 7.66
CA VAL A 242 -56.69 -14.39 6.79
C VAL A 242 -57.92 -15.19 6.44
N GLN A 243 -57.76 -16.49 6.11
CA GLN A 243 -58.88 -17.35 5.76
C GLN A 243 -59.81 -17.64 6.99
N TYR A 244 -59.23 -17.82 8.17
CA TYR A 244 -59.95 -17.92 9.43
C TYR A 244 -60.77 -16.65 9.74
N GLN A 245 -60.19 -15.47 9.61
CA GLN A 245 -60.87 -14.20 9.85
C GLN A 245 -62.02 -13.97 8.83
N ARG A 246 -61.86 -14.37 7.56
CA ARG A 246 -62.92 -14.28 6.54
C ARG A 246 -64.10 -15.20 6.88
N ARG A 247 -63.82 -16.43 7.32
CA ARG A 247 -64.88 -17.35 7.74
C ARG A 247 -65.68 -16.84 8.93
N ARG A 248 -64.98 -16.20 9.90
CA ARG A 248 -65.65 -15.62 11.09
C ARG A 248 -66.49 -14.37 10.81
N ARG A 249 -66.22 -13.66 9.70
CA ARG A 249 -67.03 -12.49 9.26
C ARG A 249 -68.25 -12.86 8.43
N ASN A 250 -68.26 -14.02 7.83
CA ASN A 250 -69.32 -14.47 6.92
C ASN A 250 -70.25 -15.51 7.53
N GLY A 251 -70.10 -15.88 8.76
CA GLY A 251 -71.01 -16.70 9.57
C GLY A 251 -71.55 -15.89 10.77
#